data_50a5eff1bbbd2b3c71b6d0c423c8bcb1
#
_entry.id   50a5eff1bbbd2b3c71b6d0c423c8bcb1
#
_cell.length_a   1.000
_cell.length_b   1.000
_cell.length_c   1.000
_cell.angle_alpha   90.00
_cell.angle_beta   90.00
_cell.angle_gamma   90.00
#
_symmetry.space_group_name_H-M   'P 1'
#
loop_
_entity.id
_entity.type
_entity.pdbx_description
1 polymer ?
#
loop_
_entity_poly.entity_id
_entity_poly.type
_entity_poly.pdbx_seq_one_letter_code
_entity_poly.pdbx_strand_id
1 'polypeptide(L)'
;EATYGGLGQQVKVNSIAFFDGGASSDPDGDVLEFEWDFGDGSTSSLLRPNHEYTSIGNYTVTLTVRDPSNESSTAETWVLVNIRTYNVEFIQNEITIPALAGYTAEGATTTQNHAYPYNLTSASYDLEWEEDEDLDSPDNPVVGTLFPDDFSLGVSTNYVFNLTENGTSGNLELNFDVLSSIPDDLILSLGSEDEVRQYLFQNGYTSAKGQGSWVTSITCNDAPSIVPELFNEVDQGNDWILYVSYTYYESVITEV
;
A
#
# COMPACT_ATOMS: atom_id res chain seq x y z
N GLU A 1 -4.55 0.02 -55.60
CA GLU A 1 -3.48 -0.80 -55.00
C GLU A 1 -3.46 -0.59 -53.50
N ALA A 2 -3.53 -1.69 -52.72
CA ALA A 2 -3.39 -1.66 -51.30
C ALA A 2 -1.90 -1.48 -50.92
N THR A 3 -1.62 -0.55 -50.05
CA THR A 3 -0.26 -0.32 -49.56
C THR A 3 -0.30 -0.03 -48.07
N TYR A 4 0.42 -0.85 -47.27
CA TYR A 4 0.63 -0.60 -45.87
C TYR A 4 1.91 0.21 -45.67
N GLY A 5 1.80 1.32 -44.96
CA GLY A 5 2.89 2.29 -44.80
C GLY A 5 4.00 1.91 -43.79
N GLY A 6 4.05 0.65 -43.29
CA GLY A 6 4.99 0.27 -42.24
C GLY A 6 5.53 -1.16 -42.36
N LEU A 7 6.67 -1.41 -41.70
CA LEU A 7 7.19 -2.74 -41.39
C LEU A 7 6.33 -3.33 -40.26
N GLY A 8 6.42 -4.65 -40.06
CA GLY A 8 5.76 -5.31 -38.94
C GLY A 8 6.07 -4.64 -37.58
N GLN A 9 5.15 -4.70 -36.65
CA GLN A 9 5.23 -4.07 -35.34
C GLN A 9 5.47 -5.10 -34.24
N GLN A 10 6.15 -4.66 -33.19
CA GLN A 10 6.21 -5.38 -31.91
C GLN A 10 5.55 -4.51 -30.83
N VAL A 11 4.58 -5.08 -30.15
CA VAL A 11 3.87 -4.41 -29.07
C VAL A 11 3.80 -5.31 -27.84
N LYS A 12 3.54 -4.74 -26.68
CA LYS A 12 3.23 -5.52 -25.48
C LYS A 12 1.72 -5.83 -25.46
N VAL A 13 1.34 -6.95 -24.85
CA VAL A 13 -0.07 -7.27 -24.60
C VAL A 13 -0.77 -6.12 -23.88
N ASN A 14 -2.03 -5.85 -24.22
CA ASN A 14 -2.82 -4.72 -23.71
C ASN A 14 -2.20 -3.34 -24.06
N SER A 15 -1.47 -3.26 -25.19
CA SER A 15 -1.00 -1.99 -25.76
C SER A 15 -1.63 -1.75 -27.12
N ILE A 16 -1.76 -0.48 -27.48
CA ILE A 16 -2.37 -0.06 -28.74
C ILE A 16 -1.35 -0.15 -29.87
N ALA A 17 -1.69 -0.88 -30.93
CA ALA A 17 -1.01 -0.85 -32.22
C ALA A 17 -1.72 0.15 -33.15
N PHE A 18 -0.95 0.86 -33.98
CA PHE A 18 -1.46 1.88 -34.92
C PHE A 18 -1.22 1.44 -36.36
N PHE A 19 -2.20 1.67 -37.23
CA PHE A 19 -2.16 1.30 -38.63
C PHE A 19 -2.49 2.48 -39.54
N ASP A 20 -1.89 2.54 -40.72
CA ASP A 20 -2.11 3.59 -41.69
C ASP A 20 -2.24 3.03 -43.12
N GLY A 21 -3.43 3.12 -43.70
CA GLY A 21 -3.75 2.76 -45.08
C GLY A 21 -3.59 3.91 -46.07
N GLY A 22 -3.13 5.08 -45.59
CA GLY A 22 -3.10 6.30 -46.42
C GLY A 22 -2.14 6.32 -47.61
N ALA A 23 -1.25 5.30 -47.73
CA ALA A 23 -0.41 5.11 -48.89
C ALA A 23 -1.11 4.33 -50.04
N SER A 24 -2.31 3.80 -49.79
CA SER A 24 -3.10 3.13 -50.84
C SER A 24 -3.60 4.14 -51.89
N SER A 25 -3.60 3.74 -53.14
CA SER A 25 -3.96 4.60 -54.25
C SER A 25 -4.77 3.82 -55.29
N ASP A 26 -5.62 4.56 -56.00
CA ASP A 26 -6.31 4.07 -57.19
C ASP A 26 -5.76 4.77 -58.44
N PRO A 27 -5.48 4.03 -59.56
CA PRO A 27 -4.93 4.61 -60.77
C PRO A 27 -5.86 5.64 -61.45
N ASP A 28 -7.17 5.44 -61.30
CA ASP A 28 -8.19 6.33 -61.91
C ASP A 28 -8.61 7.46 -60.96
N GLY A 29 -8.07 7.42 -59.71
CA GLY A 29 -8.29 8.44 -58.69
C GLY A 29 -9.61 8.28 -57.92
N ASP A 30 -10.19 7.11 -57.96
CA ASP A 30 -11.43 6.80 -57.26
C ASP A 30 -11.24 6.75 -55.74
N VAL A 31 -12.32 6.98 -55.00
CA VAL A 31 -12.34 6.90 -53.54
C VAL A 31 -12.30 5.43 -53.10
N LEU A 32 -11.31 5.07 -52.31
CA LEU A 32 -11.14 3.72 -51.80
C LEU A 32 -11.92 3.48 -50.49
N GLU A 33 -12.54 2.31 -50.38
CA GLU A 33 -13.02 1.74 -49.12
C GLU A 33 -11.93 0.88 -48.52
N PHE A 34 -11.82 0.91 -47.15
CA PHE A 34 -10.80 0.22 -46.39
C PHE A 34 -11.45 -0.88 -45.54
N GLU A 35 -10.84 -2.02 -45.49
CA GLU A 35 -11.20 -3.13 -44.62
C GLU A 35 -9.91 -3.73 -44.01
N TRP A 36 -9.79 -3.62 -42.72
CA TRP A 36 -8.70 -4.22 -41.92
C TRP A 36 -9.17 -5.47 -41.22
N ASP A 37 -8.40 -6.54 -41.32
CA ASP A 37 -8.46 -7.73 -40.45
C ASP A 37 -7.20 -7.76 -39.59
N PHE A 38 -7.34 -7.71 -38.28
CA PHE A 38 -6.21 -7.67 -37.36
C PHE A 38 -5.67 -9.06 -37.01
N GLY A 39 -6.27 -10.13 -37.54
CA GLY A 39 -5.81 -11.52 -37.34
C GLY A 39 -6.22 -12.14 -36.02
N ASP A 40 -6.95 -11.44 -35.18
CA ASP A 40 -7.52 -11.93 -33.90
C ASP A 40 -9.06 -12.06 -33.95
N GLY A 41 -9.65 -11.85 -35.13
CA GLY A 41 -11.10 -11.83 -35.38
C GLY A 41 -11.72 -10.44 -35.32
N SER A 42 -10.96 -9.42 -35.02
CA SER A 42 -11.41 -8.02 -35.02
C SER A 42 -11.12 -7.37 -36.36
N THR A 43 -11.99 -6.41 -36.78
CA THR A 43 -11.88 -5.70 -38.06
C THR A 43 -12.09 -4.21 -37.87
N SER A 44 -11.69 -3.41 -38.89
CA SER A 44 -11.97 -1.96 -38.94
C SER A 44 -12.11 -1.48 -40.38
N SER A 45 -12.96 -0.44 -40.62
CA SER A 45 -13.10 0.22 -41.89
C SER A 45 -12.46 1.62 -41.93
N LEU A 46 -11.69 1.99 -40.93
CA LEU A 46 -11.04 3.30 -40.84
C LEU A 46 -9.79 3.36 -41.73
N LEU A 47 -9.49 4.51 -42.29
CA LEU A 47 -8.25 4.76 -43.02
C LEU A 47 -7.02 4.55 -42.11
N ARG A 48 -7.14 4.98 -40.83
CA ARG A 48 -6.09 4.92 -39.81
C ARG A 48 -6.63 4.36 -38.50
N PRO A 49 -6.83 3.03 -38.41
CA PRO A 49 -7.33 2.43 -37.19
C PRO A 49 -6.20 2.28 -36.15
N ASN A 50 -6.63 2.14 -34.90
CA ASN A 50 -5.83 1.56 -33.84
C ASN A 50 -6.49 0.26 -33.34
N HIS A 51 -5.68 -0.63 -32.77
CA HIS A 51 -6.19 -1.91 -32.25
C HIS A 51 -5.37 -2.34 -31.04
N GLU A 52 -6.03 -2.94 -30.04
CA GLU A 52 -5.44 -3.47 -28.83
C GLU A 52 -5.54 -4.98 -28.85
N TYR A 53 -4.38 -5.68 -28.76
CA TYR A 53 -4.32 -7.13 -28.64
C TYR A 53 -4.30 -7.54 -27.17
N THR A 54 -5.27 -8.34 -26.76
CA THR A 54 -5.41 -8.82 -25.36
C THR A 54 -4.73 -10.17 -25.10
N SER A 55 -4.12 -10.78 -26.12
CA SER A 55 -3.40 -12.04 -26.01
C SER A 55 -2.06 -11.96 -26.72
N ILE A 56 -1.07 -12.67 -26.16
CA ILE A 56 0.25 -12.80 -26.79
C ILE A 56 0.10 -13.62 -28.09
N GLY A 57 0.89 -13.29 -29.09
CA GLY A 57 0.86 -14.02 -30.35
C GLY A 57 1.56 -13.29 -31.48
N ASN A 58 1.59 -13.94 -32.63
CA ASN A 58 2.00 -13.34 -33.91
C ASN A 58 0.77 -13.27 -34.81
N TYR A 59 0.30 -12.06 -35.05
CA TYR A 59 -0.92 -11.79 -35.81
C TYR A 59 -0.57 -11.32 -37.21
N THR A 60 -1.17 -11.93 -38.24
CA THR A 60 -1.13 -11.39 -39.60
C THR A 60 -2.24 -10.38 -39.75
N VAL A 61 -1.89 -9.15 -40.10
CA VAL A 61 -2.84 -8.07 -40.32
C VAL A 61 -2.97 -7.87 -41.82
N THR A 62 -4.21 -7.91 -42.32
CA THR A 62 -4.52 -7.74 -43.74
C THR A 62 -5.30 -6.44 -43.96
N LEU A 63 -4.83 -5.59 -44.86
CA LEU A 63 -5.55 -4.46 -45.39
C LEU A 63 -6.12 -4.86 -46.75
N THR A 64 -7.45 -4.76 -46.93
CA THR A 64 -8.13 -4.84 -48.21
C THR A 64 -8.64 -3.45 -48.56
N VAL A 65 -8.33 -2.98 -49.77
CA VAL A 65 -8.96 -1.77 -50.35
C VAL A 65 -9.83 -2.14 -51.52
N ARG A 66 -10.96 -1.43 -51.70
CA ARG A 66 -11.91 -1.59 -52.80
C ARG A 66 -12.24 -0.25 -53.42
N ASP A 67 -12.38 -0.25 -54.72
CA ASP A 67 -12.91 0.88 -55.48
C ASP A 67 -14.43 0.75 -55.68
N PRO A 68 -15.11 1.79 -56.25
CA PRO A 68 -16.56 1.74 -56.57
C PRO A 68 -16.93 0.70 -57.63
N SER A 69 -15.98 0.24 -58.44
CA SER A 69 -16.18 -0.82 -59.44
C SER A 69 -16.10 -2.23 -58.80
N ASN A 70 -15.83 -2.30 -57.48
CA ASN A 70 -15.66 -3.51 -56.70
C ASN A 70 -14.36 -4.30 -57.05
N GLU A 71 -13.39 -3.63 -57.70
CA GLU A 71 -12.04 -4.18 -57.80
C GLU A 71 -11.35 -4.04 -56.42
N SER A 72 -10.52 -5.01 -56.06
CA SER A 72 -9.88 -5.02 -54.74
C SER A 72 -8.40 -5.39 -54.83
N SER A 73 -7.65 -4.86 -53.88
CA SER A 73 -6.24 -5.17 -53.63
C SER A 73 -5.98 -5.40 -52.16
N THR A 74 -5.03 -6.26 -51.81
CA THR A 74 -4.67 -6.58 -50.44
C THR A 74 -3.19 -6.33 -50.16
N ALA A 75 -2.89 -5.92 -48.91
CA ALA A 75 -1.55 -5.84 -48.39
C ALA A 75 -1.52 -6.49 -46.98
N GLU A 76 -0.43 -7.18 -46.67
CA GLU A 76 -0.26 -7.87 -45.41
C GLU A 76 0.93 -7.29 -44.61
N THR A 77 0.79 -7.31 -43.30
CA THR A 77 1.86 -7.06 -42.34
C THR A 77 1.68 -7.98 -41.13
N TRP A 78 2.54 -7.86 -40.14
CA TRP A 78 2.45 -8.66 -38.92
C TRP A 78 2.57 -7.79 -37.68
N VAL A 79 1.96 -8.27 -36.57
CA VAL A 79 2.11 -7.71 -35.23
C VAL A 79 2.52 -8.83 -34.29
N LEU A 80 3.70 -8.71 -33.68
CA LEU A 80 4.16 -9.60 -32.62
C LEU A 80 3.80 -8.99 -31.27
N VAL A 81 2.89 -9.66 -30.58
CA VAL A 81 2.44 -9.26 -29.25
C VAL A 81 3.19 -10.05 -28.19
N ASN A 82 4.00 -9.37 -27.42
CA ASN A 82 4.85 -9.94 -26.37
C ASN A 82 4.23 -9.74 -24.98
N ILE A 83 4.55 -10.67 -24.06
CA ILE A 83 4.20 -10.50 -22.66
C ILE A 83 5.00 -9.34 -22.03
N ARG A 84 4.44 -8.73 -20.95
CA ARG A 84 5.15 -7.77 -20.12
C ARG A 84 5.91 -8.51 -19.02
N THR A 85 7.03 -7.95 -18.62
CA THR A 85 7.81 -8.45 -17.47
C THR A 85 7.92 -7.33 -16.44
N TYR A 86 7.73 -7.67 -15.19
CA TYR A 86 7.74 -6.73 -14.07
C TYR A 86 8.74 -7.18 -13.03
N ASN A 87 9.53 -6.23 -12.56
CA ASN A 87 10.33 -6.36 -11.34
C ASN A 87 9.48 -5.89 -10.17
N VAL A 88 9.39 -6.69 -9.10
CA VAL A 88 8.68 -6.35 -7.88
C VAL A 88 9.68 -6.36 -6.74
N GLU A 89 9.94 -5.19 -6.19
CA GLU A 89 10.81 -4.99 -5.04
C GLU A 89 9.95 -4.72 -3.80
N PHE A 90 10.34 -5.28 -2.64
CA PHE A 90 9.67 -5.04 -1.38
C PHE A 90 10.53 -4.15 -0.50
N ILE A 91 10.10 -2.90 -0.31
CA ILE A 91 10.85 -1.86 0.39
C ILE A 91 10.28 -1.66 1.79
N GLN A 92 11.15 -1.80 2.81
CA GLN A 92 10.77 -1.48 4.19
C GLN A 92 10.81 0.03 4.42
N ASN A 93 9.78 0.53 5.08
CA ASN A 93 9.65 1.91 5.52
C ASN A 93 9.50 1.96 7.03
N GLU A 94 10.04 3.00 7.65
CA GLU A 94 9.90 3.30 9.07
C GLU A 94 9.23 4.66 9.24
N ILE A 95 8.25 4.73 10.13
CA ILE A 95 7.52 5.96 10.45
C ILE A 95 7.51 6.16 11.95
N THR A 96 7.82 7.38 12.37
CA THR A 96 7.60 7.84 13.74
C THR A 96 6.41 8.82 13.74
N ILE A 97 5.40 8.52 14.53
CA ILE A 97 4.26 9.42 14.72
C ILE A 97 4.71 10.58 15.62
N PRO A 98 4.25 11.83 15.38
CA PRO A 98 4.48 12.92 16.31
C PRO A 98 4.06 12.53 17.72
N ALA A 99 4.89 12.85 18.73
CA ALA A 99 4.63 12.52 20.12
C ALA A 99 3.23 13.00 20.56
N LEU A 100 2.51 12.13 21.25
CA LEU A 100 1.20 12.41 21.81
C LEU A 100 1.38 12.71 23.30
N ALA A 101 0.84 13.81 23.76
CA ALA A 101 0.86 14.19 25.17
C ALA A 101 -0.56 14.22 25.73
N GLY A 102 -0.72 13.88 26.97
CA GLY A 102 -2.01 13.87 27.65
C GLY A 102 -1.86 13.77 29.16
N TYR A 103 -3.00 13.78 29.83
CA TYR A 103 -3.12 13.59 31.27
C TYR A 103 -4.10 12.45 31.54
N THR A 104 -3.79 11.63 32.53
CA THR A 104 -4.69 10.57 32.99
C THR A 104 -4.82 10.66 34.51
N ALA A 105 -6.05 10.85 35.00
CA ALA A 105 -6.34 10.89 36.41
C ALA A 105 -6.15 9.52 37.06
N GLU A 106 -5.84 9.51 38.36
CA GLU A 106 -5.71 8.28 39.16
C GLU A 106 -6.94 7.37 38.99
N GLY A 107 -6.71 6.09 38.79
CA GLY A 107 -7.76 5.10 38.53
C GLY A 107 -8.45 5.20 37.16
N ALA A 108 -8.08 6.17 36.33
CA ALA A 108 -8.68 6.38 35.01
C ALA A 108 -7.86 5.76 33.86
N THR A 109 -8.48 5.70 32.70
CA THR A 109 -7.81 5.23 31.46
C THR A 109 -8.08 6.22 30.34
N THR A 110 -7.01 6.70 29.71
CA THR A 110 -7.07 7.46 28.47
C THR A 110 -6.78 6.54 27.29
N THR A 111 -7.49 6.71 26.17
CA THR A 111 -7.30 5.89 24.97
C THR A 111 -6.92 6.72 23.76
N GLN A 112 -6.01 6.18 22.93
CA GLN A 112 -5.60 6.75 21.66
C GLN A 112 -5.83 5.72 20.55
N ASN A 113 -6.30 6.21 19.38
CA ASN A 113 -6.52 5.36 18.22
C ASN A 113 -5.43 5.59 17.19
N HIS A 114 -4.91 4.51 16.63
CA HIS A 114 -3.90 4.53 15.58
C HIS A 114 -4.40 3.81 14.33
N ALA A 115 -3.95 4.29 13.17
CA ALA A 115 -4.18 3.64 11.88
C ALA A 115 -2.81 3.37 11.24
N TYR A 116 -2.60 2.13 10.82
CA TYR A 116 -1.37 1.69 10.19
C TYR A 116 -1.63 1.24 8.75
N PRO A 117 -0.59 1.29 7.87
CA PRO A 117 -0.69 0.75 6.52
C PRO A 117 -0.81 -0.78 6.52
N TYR A 118 -1.08 -1.35 5.35
CA TYR A 118 -0.89 -2.79 5.13
C TYR A 118 0.56 -3.20 5.36
N ASN A 119 0.79 -4.50 5.55
CA ASN A 119 2.13 -5.09 5.64
C ASN A 119 2.97 -4.57 6.83
N LEU A 120 2.32 -4.28 7.95
CA LEU A 120 3.00 -3.87 9.18
C LEU A 120 3.97 -4.98 9.62
N THR A 121 5.23 -4.63 9.84
CA THR A 121 6.26 -5.57 10.28
C THR A 121 6.56 -5.46 11.77
N SER A 122 6.53 -4.25 12.32
CA SER A 122 6.66 -4.00 13.76
C SER A 122 5.95 -2.71 14.17
N ALA A 123 5.65 -2.59 15.44
CA ALA A 123 5.22 -1.34 16.08
C ALA A 123 5.80 -1.26 17.49
N SER A 124 6.27 -0.07 17.87
CA SER A 124 6.82 0.24 19.20
C SER A 124 6.06 1.40 19.80
N TYR A 125 5.78 1.28 21.08
CA TYR A 125 5.12 2.27 21.90
C TYR A 125 6.00 2.52 23.11
N ASP A 126 6.40 3.75 23.32
CA ASP A 126 7.20 4.19 24.45
C ASP A 126 6.42 5.28 25.20
N LEU A 127 6.01 5.00 26.42
CA LEU A 127 5.26 5.88 27.30
C LEU A 127 6.20 6.43 28.35
N GLU A 128 6.31 7.74 28.41
CA GLU A 128 7.05 8.48 29.44
C GLU A 128 6.08 9.30 30.27
N TRP A 129 6.32 9.38 31.58
CA TRP A 129 5.63 10.29 32.49
C TRP A 129 6.61 10.84 33.52
N GLU A 130 6.34 12.03 33.99
CA GLU A 130 7.08 12.62 35.11
C GLU A 130 6.33 12.27 36.39
N GLU A 131 7.07 11.82 37.40
CA GLU A 131 6.54 11.67 38.74
C GLU A 131 6.05 13.05 39.21
N ASP A 132 4.79 13.15 39.61
CA ASP A 132 4.25 14.42 40.11
C ASP A 132 4.86 14.72 41.49
N GLU A 133 5.74 15.73 41.54
CA GLU A 133 6.36 16.21 42.79
C GLU A 133 5.38 17.07 43.61
N ASP A 134 4.06 16.94 43.42
CA ASP A 134 3.04 17.78 44.09
C ASP A 134 3.07 17.73 45.62
N LEU A 135 3.86 16.83 46.20
CA LEU A 135 4.21 16.79 47.60
C LEU A 135 5.53 17.45 47.95
N ASP A 136 6.17 18.12 47.02
CA ASP A 136 7.29 19.01 47.38
C ASP A 136 6.77 20.28 48.13
N SER A 137 6.15 20.01 49.25
CA SER A 137 6.24 20.99 50.33
C SER A 137 7.72 21.05 50.71
N PRO A 138 8.36 22.24 50.71
CA PRO A 138 9.77 22.38 51.09
C PRO A 138 10.10 21.77 52.46
N ASP A 139 9.08 21.39 53.21
CA ASP A 139 9.14 20.88 54.57
C ASP A 139 9.05 19.33 54.66
N ASN A 140 8.81 18.58 53.53
CA ASN A 140 8.71 17.13 53.58
C ASN A 140 9.16 16.41 52.30
N PRO A 141 10.46 16.33 52.02
CA PRO A 141 11.02 15.74 50.77
C PRO A 141 10.98 14.20 50.70
N VAL A 142 10.22 13.54 51.56
CA VAL A 142 10.28 12.08 51.69
C VAL A 142 9.04 11.38 51.09
N VAL A 143 7.97 12.11 50.79
CA VAL A 143 6.67 11.51 50.44
C VAL A 143 6.59 11.15 48.97
N GLY A 144 7.16 11.94 48.06
CA GLY A 144 7.17 11.62 46.62
C GLY A 144 7.94 10.36 46.21
N THR A 145 8.86 9.90 47.05
CA THR A 145 9.57 8.63 46.84
C THR A 145 8.86 7.41 47.42
N LEU A 146 7.77 7.60 48.16
CA LEU A 146 7.06 6.50 48.84
C LEU A 146 5.88 5.95 48.02
N PHE A 147 5.37 6.69 47.05
CA PHE A 147 4.22 6.31 46.26
C PHE A 147 4.38 6.79 44.79
N PRO A 148 5.29 6.11 44.01
CA PRO A 148 5.43 6.45 42.60
C PRO A 148 4.13 6.11 41.86
N ASP A 149 3.76 6.95 40.91
CA ASP A 149 2.65 6.66 40.01
C ASP A 149 2.94 5.44 39.14
N ASP A 150 2.04 4.50 39.18
CA ASP A 150 2.08 3.28 38.38
C ASP A 150 1.24 3.46 37.11
N PHE A 151 1.86 3.35 35.97
CA PHE A 151 1.14 3.32 34.70
C PHE A 151 1.02 1.92 34.11
N SER A 152 -0.09 1.68 33.43
CA SER A 152 -0.28 0.53 32.54
C SER A 152 -0.42 1.02 31.11
N LEU A 153 0.40 0.50 30.23
CA LEU A 153 0.31 0.71 28.79
C LEU A 153 -0.26 -0.54 28.13
N GLY A 154 -1.43 -0.43 27.52
CA GLY A 154 -2.08 -1.52 26.80
C GLY A 154 -2.28 -1.18 25.33
N VAL A 155 -2.08 -2.15 24.44
CA VAL A 155 -2.45 -2.04 23.02
C VAL A 155 -3.38 -3.17 22.64
N SER A 156 -4.55 -2.80 22.14
CA SER A 156 -5.60 -3.70 21.66
C SER A 156 -5.72 -3.60 20.15
N THR A 157 -5.70 -4.75 19.46
CA THR A 157 -5.82 -4.83 18.01
C THR A 157 -6.70 -6.00 17.59
N ASN A 158 -7.39 -5.87 16.44
CA ASN A 158 -8.21 -6.94 15.87
C ASN A 158 -7.40 -8.10 15.28
N TYR A 159 -6.06 -8.00 15.20
CA TYR A 159 -5.27 -8.92 14.38
C TYR A 159 -4.52 -9.99 15.13
N VAL A 160 -4.02 -9.73 16.33
CA VAL A 160 -3.08 -10.71 16.90
C VAL A 160 -3.34 -11.01 18.36
N PHE A 161 -3.26 -10.03 19.22
CA PHE A 161 -3.41 -10.17 20.67
C PHE A 161 -3.38 -8.78 21.31
N ASN A 162 -3.92 -8.71 22.50
CA ASN A 162 -3.78 -7.54 23.34
C ASN A 162 -2.50 -7.71 24.17
N LEU A 163 -1.63 -6.71 24.18
CA LEU A 163 -0.50 -6.62 25.07
C LEU A 163 -0.78 -5.55 26.12
N THR A 164 -0.29 -5.79 27.32
CA THR A 164 -0.32 -4.83 28.42
C THR A 164 0.95 -4.97 29.23
N GLU A 165 1.65 -3.87 29.45
CA GLU A 165 2.79 -3.76 30.33
C GLU A 165 2.46 -2.79 31.47
N ASN A 166 3.11 -2.98 32.62
CA ASN A 166 2.94 -2.14 33.79
C ASN A 166 4.31 -1.67 34.28
N GLY A 167 4.41 -0.44 34.70
CA GLY A 167 5.65 0.16 35.17
C GLY A 167 5.45 1.20 36.26
N THR A 168 6.48 1.35 37.06
CA THR A 168 6.56 2.22 38.25
C THR A 168 7.73 3.19 38.17
N SER A 169 8.38 3.33 37.00
CA SER A 169 9.68 4.01 36.89
C SER A 169 9.70 5.16 35.87
N GLY A 170 8.57 5.76 35.58
CA GLY A 170 8.49 6.91 34.67
C GLY A 170 8.60 6.57 33.18
N ASN A 171 8.74 5.27 32.83
CA ASN A 171 8.85 4.81 31.45
C ASN A 171 8.29 3.39 31.29
N LEU A 172 7.57 3.16 30.18
CA LEU A 172 7.06 1.86 29.76
C LEU A 172 7.23 1.67 28.27
N GLU A 173 7.82 0.55 27.86
CA GLU A 173 7.99 0.18 26.47
C GLU A 173 7.19 -1.08 26.13
N LEU A 174 6.43 -1.02 25.02
CA LEU A 174 5.66 -2.14 24.52
C LEU A 174 5.95 -2.34 23.04
N ASN A 175 6.46 -3.52 22.69
CA ASN A 175 6.91 -3.83 21.34
C ASN A 175 6.11 -4.96 20.71
N PHE A 176 5.72 -4.76 19.45
CA PHE A 176 5.18 -5.79 18.55
C PHE A 176 6.24 -6.10 17.50
N ASP A 177 7.03 -7.12 17.74
CA ASP A 177 8.06 -7.58 16.81
C ASP A 177 7.51 -8.61 15.83
N VAL A 178 8.02 -8.58 14.60
CA VAL A 178 7.77 -9.58 13.56
C VAL A 178 6.28 -9.87 13.31
N LEU A 179 5.50 -8.82 13.08
CA LEU A 179 4.10 -8.96 12.69
C LEU A 179 3.97 -9.54 11.28
N SER A 180 4.84 -9.12 10.34
CA SER A 180 4.95 -9.65 8.98
C SER A 180 6.41 -9.71 8.56
N SER A 181 6.80 -10.76 7.83
CA SER A 181 8.10 -10.81 7.17
C SER A 181 8.06 -10.11 5.83
N ILE A 182 9.14 -9.43 5.45
CA ILE A 182 9.31 -8.83 4.14
C ILE A 182 9.57 -9.96 3.15
N PRO A 183 8.81 -10.06 2.04
CA PRO A 183 9.06 -11.06 1.00
C PRO A 183 10.35 -10.79 0.22
N ASP A 184 10.89 -11.82 -0.43
CA ASP A 184 11.95 -11.66 -1.42
C ASP A 184 11.41 -11.01 -2.71
N ASP A 185 12.27 -10.27 -3.39
CA ASP A 185 11.96 -9.65 -4.69
C ASP A 185 11.56 -10.67 -5.75
N LEU A 186 10.70 -10.28 -6.67
CA LEU A 186 10.14 -11.15 -7.70
C LEU A 186 10.31 -10.59 -9.10
N ILE A 187 10.39 -11.49 -10.07
CA ILE A 187 10.23 -11.17 -11.49
C ILE A 187 8.98 -11.90 -11.99
N LEU A 188 8.00 -11.13 -12.46
CA LEU A 188 6.72 -11.66 -12.91
C LEU A 188 6.48 -11.31 -14.38
N SER A 189 5.98 -12.29 -15.15
CA SER A 189 5.57 -12.09 -16.53
C SER A 189 4.05 -12.18 -16.62
N LEU A 190 3.39 -11.01 -16.69
CA LEU A 190 1.93 -10.84 -16.66
C LEU A 190 1.49 -9.80 -17.70
N GLY A 191 0.20 -9.72 -17.97
CA GLY A 191 -0.35 -8.85 -19.00
C GLY A 191 -0.43 -7.37 -18.61
N SER A 192 -0.50 -7.08 -17.31
CA SER A 192 -0.62 -5.72 -16.79
C SER A 192 -0.09 -5.61 -15.36
N GLU A 193 0.14 -4.39 -14.90
CA GLU A 193 0.49 -4.11 -13.51
C GLU A 193 -0.64 -4.50 -12.53
N ASP A 194 -1.91 -4.36 -12.96
CA ASP A 194 -3.06 -4.78 -12.14
C ASP A 194 -3.07 -6.29 -11.91
N GLU A 195 -2.68 -7.09 -12.91
CA GLU A 195 -2.51 -8.53 -12.75
C GLU A 195 -1.35 -8.86 -11.78
N VAL A 196 -0.26 -8.07 -11.80
CA VAL A 196 0.82 -8.19 -10.80
C VAL A 196 0.27 -7.94 -9.40
N ARG A 197 -0.45 -6.84 -9.18
CA ARG A 197 -1.06 -6.51 -7.88
C ARG A 197 -2.02 -7.61 -7.40
N GLN A 198 -2.83 -8.13 -8.29
CA GLN A 198 -3.73 -9.25 -8.00
C GLN A 198 -2.95 -10.53 -7.65
N TYR A 199 -1.89 -10.83 -8.38
CA TYR A 199 -1.01 -11.96 -8.08
C TYR A 199 -0.40 -11.86 -6.69
N LEU A 200 0.15 -10.68 -6.32
CA LEU A 200 0.74 -10.43 -5.01
C LEU A 200 -0.28 -10.65 -3.88
N PHE A 201 -1.50 -10.15 -4.05
CA PHE A 201 -2.58 -10.35 -3.09
C PHE A 201 -2.98 -11.83 -2.95
N GLN A 202 -3.20 -12.53 -4.06
CA GLN A 202 -3.63 -13.93 -4.07
C GLN A 202 -2.59 -14.91 -3.54
N ASN A 203 -1.31 -14.58 -3.67
CA ASN A 203 -0.20 -15.43 -3.24
C ASN A 203 0.39 -15.03 -1.88
N GLY A 204 -0.30 -14.14 -1.15
CA GLY A 204 0.07 -13.80 0.22
C GLY A 204 1.28 -12.88 0.38
N TYR A 205 1.69 -12.18 -0.68
CA TYR A 205 2.72 -11.14 -0.63
C TYR A 205 2.20 -9.83 -0.02
N THR A 206 0.89 -9.73 0.21
CA THR A 206 0.25 -8.61 0.91
C THR A 206 -0.32 -9.11 2.22
N SER A 207 0.05 -8.49 3.33
CA SER A 207 -0.41 -8.82 4.67
C SER A 207 -1.45 -7.81 5.14
N ALA A 208 -2.55 -8.30 5.72
CA ALA A 208 -3.54 -7.43 6.37
C ALA A 208 -3.07 -6.87 7.73
N LYS A 209 -1.88 -7.24 8.20
CA LYS A 209 -1.29 -6.72 9.44
C LYS A 209 -1.19 -5.19 9.37
N GLY A 210 -1.60 -4.51 10.42
CA GLY A 210 -1.71 -3.06 10.49
C GLY A 210 -3.10 -2.52 10.19
N GLN A 211 -3.95 -3.28 9.50
CA GLN A 211 -5.32 -2.86 9.22
C GLN A 211 -6.24 -3.06 10.42
N GLY A 212 -7.34 -2.29 10.47
CA GLY A 212 -8.34 -2.37 11.53
C GLY A 212 -8.09 -1.38 12.66
N SER A 213 -8.67 -1.67 13.83
CA SER A 213 -8.56 -0.78 15.01
C SER A 213 -7.33 -1.15 15.82
N TRP A 214 -6.49 -0.17 16.07
CA TRP A 214 -5.38 -0.23 17.01
C TRP A 214 -5.64 0.82 18.09
N VAL A 215 -5.89 0.38 19.32
CA VAL A 215 -6.23 1.24 20.44
C VAL A 215 -5.17 1.09 21.51
N THR A 216 -4.51 2.20 21.82
CA THR A 216 -3.60 2.30 22.97
C THR A 216 -4.37 2.78 24.17
N SER A 217 -4.23 2.09 25.30
CA SER A 217 -4.83 2.41 26.59
C SER A 217 -3.73 2.80 27.58
N ILE A 218 -3.84 3.98 28.15
CA ILE A 218 -2.92 4.51 29.15
C ILE A 218 -3.72 4.65 30.44
N THR A 219 -3.39 3.83 31.44
CA THR A 219 -4.08 3.80 32.74
C THR A 219 -3.12 4.25 33.81
N CYS A 220 -3.47 5.28 34.54
CA CYS A 220 -2.83 5.62 35.81
C CYS A 220 -3.46 4.73 36.88
N ASN A 221 -2.65 3.83 37.47
CA ASN A 221 -3.15 2.88 38.45
C ASN A 221 -3.23 3.56 39.83
N ASP A 222 -4.20 3.14 40.64
CA ASP A 222 -4.28 3.60 42.02
C ASP A 222 -3.01 3.17 42.78
N ALA A 223 -2.30 4.10 43.37
CA ALA A 223 -1.28 3.77 44.33
C ALA A 223 -1.91 3.02 45.51
N PRO A 224 -1.29 1.93 46.03
CA PRO A 224 -1.84 1.23 47.20
C PRO A 224 -1.79 2.16 48.41
N SER A 225 -2.89 2.82 48.73
CA SER A 225 -3.02 3.69 49.89
C SER A 225 -2.82 2.89 51.17
N ILE A 226 -1.65 3.04 51.80
CA ILE A 226 -1.35 2.45 53.12
C ILE A 226 -2.10 3.22 54.22
N VAL A 227 -2.54 4.46 53.96
CA VAL A 227 -3.24 5.31 54.94
C VAL A 227 -4.33 6.11 54.24
N PRO A 228 -5.55 5.55 54.05
CA PRO A 228 -6.60 6.11 53.20
C PRO A 228 -7.16 7.49 53.60
N GLU A 229 -6.98 7.92 54.80
CA GLU A 229 -7.66 9.13 55.33
C GLU A 229 -6.77 10.36 55.46
N LEU A 230 -5.46 10.24 55.32
CA LEU A 230 -4.54 11.37 55.50
C LEU A 230 -3.98 11.97 54.20
N PHE A 231 -4.06 11.26 53.09
CA PHE A 231 -3.41 11.64 51.83
C PHE A 231 -4.36 11.62 50.61
N ASN A 232 -5.65 11.60 50.81
CA ASN A 232 -6.69 11.50 49.75
C ASN A 232 -6.78 12.71 48.81
N GLU A 233 -5.92 13.71 48.97
CA GLU A 233 -5.87 14.92 48.13
C GLU A 233 -4.56 15.04 47.33
N VAL A 234 -3.74 14.01 47.34
CA VAL A 234 -2.31 14.17 47.03
C VAL A 234 -1.93 13.59 45.66
N ASP A 235 -2.60 12.58 45.23
CA ASP A 235 -2.35 11.97 43.93
C ASP A 235 -3.57 12.15 43.03
N GLN A 236 -3.45 12.98 41.99
CA GLN A 236 -4.53 13.27 41.05
C GLN A 236 -4.35 12.61 39.68
N GLY A 237 -3.21 11.92 39.46
CA GLY A 237 -2.80 11.37 38.18
C GLY A 237 -1.72 12.25 37.53
N ASN A 238 -1.22 11.81 36.37
CA ASN A 238 -0.03 12.41 35.76
C ASN A 238 -0.17 12.78 34.28
N ASP A 239 0.63 13.76 33.89
CA ASP A 239 0.94 14.06 32.51
C ASP A 239 1.86 12.98 31.93
N TRP A 240 1.61 12.60 30.69
CA TRP A 240 2.38 11.59 29.98
C TRP A 240 2.66 12.01 28.55
N ILE A 241 3.72 11.42 27.98
CA ILE A 241 4.08 11.52 26.55
C ILE A 241 4.19 10.11 25.99
N LEU A 242 3.47 9.85 24.90
CA LEU A 242 3.50 8.59 24.16
C LEU A 242 4.23 8.79 22.83
N TYR A 243 5.29 8.04 22.62
CA TYR A 243 6.00 7.94 21.35
C TYR A 243 5.58 6.65 20.66
N VAL A 244 5.26 6.73 19.38
CA VAL A 244 4.86 5.57 18.58
C VAL A 244 5.69 5.54 17.31
N SER A 245 6.35 4.44 17.05
CA SER A 245 7.02 4.16 15.78
C SER A 245 6.57 2.82 15.22
N TYR A 246 6.64 2.67 13.90
CA TYR A 246 6.29 1.41 13.25
C TYR A 246 7.06 1.23 11.94
N THR A 247 7.22 -0.02 11.55
CA THR A 247 7.78 -0.39 10.26
C THR A 247 6.78 -1.20 9.45
N TYR A 248 6.79 -0.99 8.14
CA TYR A 248 5.97 -1.73 7.18
C TYR A 248 6.73 -1.88 5.87
N TYR A 249 6.27 -2.73 4.97
CA TYR A 249 6.81 -2.79 3.63
C TYR A 249 5.76 -2.45 2.57
N GLU A 250 6.25 -1.94 1.44
CA GLU A 250 5.44 -1.73 0.24
C GLU A 250 6.07 -2.42 -0.96
N SER A 251 5.24 -2.80 -1.94
CA SER A 251 5.70 -3.35 -3.20
C SER A 251 5.87 -2.25 -4.23
N VAL A 252 7.07 -2.13 -4.81
CA VAL A 252 7.37 -1.26 -5.94
C VAL A 252 7.41 -2.13 -7.20
N ILE A 253 6.52 -1.84 -8.14
CA ILE A 253 6.36 -2.60 -9.39
C ILE A 253 6.93 -1.76 -10.52
N THR A 254 7.88 -2.33 -11.28
CA THR A 254 8.52 -1.67 -12.41
C THR A 254 8.49 -2.58 -13.62
N GLU A 255 7.95 -2.12 -14.76
CA GLU A 255 8.01 -2.85 -16.03
C GLU A 255 9.43 -2.82 -16.61
N VAL A 256 9.92 -3.98 -17.12
CA VAL A 256 11.29 -4.18 -17.64
C VAL A 256 11.27 -4.45 -19.15
#